data_7a9a91faef3915722220140895fd774a
#
_entry.id   7a9a91faef3915722220140895fd774a
#
_cell.length_a   1.000
_cell.length_b   1.000
_cell.length_c   1.000
_cell.angle_alpha   90.00
_cell.angle_beta   90.00
_cell.angle_gamma   90.00
#
_symmetry.space_group_name_H-M   'P 1'
#
loop_
_entity.id
_entity.type
_entity.pdbx_description
1 polymer ?
#
loop_
_entity_poly.entity_id
_entity_poly.type
_entity_poly.pdbx_seq_one_letter_code
_entity_poly.pdbx_strand_id
1 'polypeptide(L)'
;MPAQLMFFSAEWCEPCKWAEPIVNEVVNQSSGKISLEKIDIDAHIDKAREHHILSVPTLVLFKEGKEVWRMRGFDTAENLKRIFVSHMNP
;
A
#
# COMPACT_ATOMS: atom_id res chain seq x y z
N MET A 1 10.50 -9.10 11.51
CA MET A 1 10.53 -8.85 10.07
C MET A 1 9.63 -7.66 9.74
N PRO A 2 9.98 -6.83 8.76
CA PRO A 2 9.13 -5.70 8.42
C PRO A 2 7.81 -6.15 7.81
N ALA A 3 6.78 -5.35 7.99
CA ALA A 3 5.55 -5.52 7.24
C ALA A 3 5.80 -5.05 5.81
N GLN A 4 5.00 -5.51 4.87
CA GLN A 4 5.12 -5.15 3.46
C GLN A 4 3.85 -4.46 3.00
N LEU A 5 4.00 -3.26 2.45
CA LEU A 5 2.89 -2.52 1.86
C LEU A 5 3.00 -2.60 0.35
N MET A 6 1.96 -3.12 -0.29
CA MET A 6 1.85 -3.08 -1.75
C MET A 6 0.96 -1.90 -2.13
N PHE A 7 1.45 -1.08 -3.05
CA PHE A 7 0.73 0.06 -3.57
C PHE A 7 0.48 -0.18 -5.06
N PHE A 8 -0.76 -0.51 -5.39
CA PHE A 8 -1.18 -0.77 -6.76
C PHE A 8 -1.65 0.52 -7.41
N SER A 9 -1.06 0.86 -8.55
CA SER A 9 -1.33 2.11 -9.24
C SER A 9 -1.31 1.92 -10.76
N ALA A 10 -1.54 3.01 -11.49
CA ALA A 10 -1.43 3.04 -12.94
C ALA A 10 -1.04 4.45 -13.37
N GLU A 11 -0.36 4.58 -14.50
CA GLU A 11 0.07 5.89 -15.01
C GLU A 11 -1.10 6.81 -15.31
N TRP A 12 -2.22 6.25 -15.78
CA TRP A 12 -3.41 7.02 -16.13
C TRP A 12 -4.28 7.39 -14.93
N CYS A 13 -3.90 7.00 -13.74
CA CYS A 13 -4.71 7.16 -12.54
C CYS A 13 -4.31 8.46 -11.81
N GLU A 14 -5.16 9.49 -11.89
CA GLU A 14 -4.90 10.75 -11.19
C GLU A 14 -4.85 10.60 -9.67
N PRO A 15 -5.83 9.92 -9.03
CA PRO A 15 -5.75 9.74 -7.57
C PRO A 15 -4.50 9.01 -7.12
N CYS A 16 -3.94 8.14 -7.95
CA CYS A 16 -2.70 7.44 -7.63
C CYS A 16 -1.53 8.41 -7.46
N LYS A 17 -1.52 9.48 -8.27
CA LYS A 17 -0.47 10.50 -8.20
C LYS A 17 -0.53 11.28 -6.91
N TRP A 18 -1.72 11.44 -6.33
CA TRP A 18 -1.90 12.10 -5.05
C TRP A 18 -1.57 11.15 -3.89
N ALA A 19 -1.88 9.88 -4.07
CA ALA A 19 -1.63 8.86 -3.04
C ALA A 19 -0.14 8.58 -2.87
N GLU A 20 0.63 8.61 -3.94
CA GLU A 20 2.04 8.19 -3.91
C GLU A 20 2.88 8.96 -2.89
N PRO A 21 2.88 10.31 -2.87
CA PRO A 21 3.68 11.02 -1.86
C PRO A 21 3.22 10.74 -0.44
N ILE A 22 1.92 10.52 -0.24
CA ILE A 22 1.39 10.18 1.09
C ILE A 22 1.92 8.83 1.53
N VAL A 23 1.85 7.83 0.65
CA VAL A 23 2.34 6.49 0.93
C VAL A 23 3.83 6.51 1.21
N ASN A 24 4.61 7.24 0.38
CA ASN A 24 6.05 7.37 0.59
C ASN A 24 6.36 7.96 1.97
N GLU A 25 5.62 9.00 2.36
CA GLU A 25 5.83 9.65 3.65
C GLU A 25 5.61 8.68 4.81
N VAL A 26 4.50 7.95 4.78
CA VAL A 26 4.16 7.02 5.86
C VAL A 26 5.21 5.90 5.96
N VAL A 27 5.62 5.36 4.83
CA VAL A 27 6.64 4.30 4.81
C VAL A 27 7.98 4.83 5.33
N ASN A 28 8.38 6.03 4.87
CA ASN A 28 9.64 6.64 5.32
C ASN A 28 9.65 6.89 6.83
N GLN A 29 8.50 7.23 7.39
CA GLN A 29 8.39 7.51 8.83
C GLN A 29 8.26 6.25 9.68
N SER A 30 8.19 5.08 9.05
CA SER A 30 8.05 3.82 9.77
C SER A 30 9.37 3.29 10.36
N SER A 31 10.49 3.97 10.07
CA SER A 31 11.82 3.58 10.56
C SER A 31 12.18 2.14 10.17
N GLY A 32 11.87 1.77 8.93
CA GLY A 32 12.20 0.45 8.39
C GLY A 32 11.23 -0.65 8.77
N LYS A 33 10.16 -0.33 9.50
CA LYS A 33 9.18 -1.34 9.90
C LYS A 33 8.24 -1.73 8.77
N ILE A 34 8.12 -0.90 7.74
CA ILE A 34 7.29 -1.17 6.57
C ILE A 34 8.15 -1.04 5.32
N SER A 35 8.17 -2.08 4.50
CA SER A 35 8.78 -2.02 3.18
C SER A 35 7.68 -1.72 2.17
N LEU A 36 8.01 -0.97 1.12
CA LEU A 36 7.05 -0.56 0.10
C LEU A 36 7.37 -1.25 -1.22
N GLU A 37 6.34 -1.82 -1.83
CA GLU A 37 6.42 -2.31 -3.19
C GLU A 37 5.37 -1.58 -4.02
N LYS A 38 5.82 -0.84 -5.03
CA LYS A 38 4.93 -0.13 -5.95
C LYS A 38 4.70 -1.01 -7.17
N ILE A 39 3.44 -1.23 -7.50
CA ILE A 39 3.07 -2.15 -8.58
C ILE A 39 2.16 -1.42 -9.56
N ASP A 40 2.66 -1.26 -10.80
CA ASP A 40 1.85 -0.74 -11.89
C ASP A 40 1.02 -1.90 -12.43
N ILE A 41 -0.31 -1.77 -12.38
CA ILE A 41 -1.20 -2.87 -12.76
C ILE A 41 -1.15 -3.20 -14.26
N ASP A 42 -0.76 -2.23 -15.09
CA ASP A 42 -0.64 -2.48 -16.53
C ASP A 42 0.65 -3.22 -16.86
N ALA A 43 1.71 -2.97 -16.09
CA ALA A 43 2.98 -3.66 -16.27
C ALA A 43 2.98 -5.04 -15.61
N HIS A 44 2.15 -5.24 -14.58
CA HIS A 44 2.12 -6.46 -13.78
C HIS A 44 0.69 -6.96 -13.61
N ILE A 45 0.06 -7.31 -14.73
CA ILE A 45 -1.33 -7.75 -14.75
C ILE A 45 -1.53 -9.01 -13.90
N ASP A 46 -0.60 -9.95 -13.96
CA ASP A 46 -0.70 -11.20 -13.21
C ASP A 46 -0.72 -10.94 -11.71
N LYS A 47 0.11 -10.02 -11.25
CA LYS A 47 0.19 -9.69 -9.84
C LYS A 47 -1.08 -9.01 -9.36
N ALA A 48 -1.65 -8.13 -10.18
CA ALA A 48 -2.92 -7.49 -9.87
C ALA A 48 -4.05 -8.52 -9.74
N ARG A 49 -4.07 -9.50 -10.63
CA ARG A 49 -5.06 -10.58 -10.57
C ARG A 49 -4.86 -11.46 -9.36
N GLU A 50 -3.62 -11.81 -9.06
CA GLU A 50 -3.28 -12.65 -7.90
C GLU A 50 -3.82 -12.03 -6.62
N HIS A 51 -3.74 -10.71 -6.49
CA HIS A 51 -4.19 -10.00 -5.29
C HIS A 51 -5.61 -9.46 -5.41
N HIS A 52 -6.34 -9.83 -6.46
CA HIS A 52 -7.73 -9.43 -6.67
C HIS A 52 -7.92 -7.92 -6.65
N ILE A 53 -7.05 -7.21 -7.38
CA ILE A 53 -7.12 -5.75 -7.45
C ILE A 53 -8.18 -5.36 -8.48
N LEU A 54 -9.22 -4.66 -8.02
CA LEU A 54 -10.36 -4.27 -8.86
C LEU A 54 -10.33 -2.80 -9.23
N SER A 55 -9.51 -2.00 -8.57
CA SER A 55 -9.43 -0.56 -8.82
C SER A 55 -8.08 -0.04 -8.35
N VAL A 56 -7.71 1.15 -8.80
CA VAL A 56 -6.50 1.83 -8.35
C VAL A 56 -6.86 3.25 -7.88
N PRO A 57 -6.17 3.77 -6.87
CA PRO A 57 -5.13 3.11 -6.10
C PRO A 57 -5.71 2.10 -5.12
N THR A 58 -4.96 1.05 -4.82
CA THR A 58 -5.31 0.10 -3.77
C THR A 58 -4.06 -0.17 -2.94
N LEU A 59 -4.22 -0.16 -1.64
CA LEU A 59 -3.16 -0.43 -0.67
C LEU A 59 -3.45 -1.77 -0.02
N VAL A 60 -2.43 -2.63 0.07
CA VAL A 60 -2.56 -3.93 0.74
C VAL A 60 -1.39 -4.11 1.68
N LEU A 61 -1.68 -4.32 2.95
CA LEU A 61 -0.64 -4.51 3.97
C LEU A 61 -0.52 -5.98 4.31
N PHE A 62 0.70 -6.48 4.27
CA PHE A 62 1.04 -7.86 4.61
C PHE A 62 1.91 -7.88 5.86
N LYS A 63 1.67 -8.86 6.71
CA LYS A 63 2.50 -9.13 7.86
C LYS A 63 2.80 -10.62 7.88
N GLU A 64 4.09 -10.96 7.86
CA GLU A 64 4.53 -12.35 7.83
C GLU A 64 3.89 -13.13 6.67
N GLY A 65 3.80 -12.49 5.51
CA GLY A 65 3.27 -13.09 4.30
C GLY A 65 1.76 -13.17 4.22
N LYS A 66 1.05 -12.66 5.22
CA LYS A 66 -0.41 -12.69 5.24
C LYS A 66 -0.98 -11.29 5.11
N GLU A 67 -2.02 -11.16 4.28
CA GLU A 67 -2.73 -9.89 4.16
C GLU A 67 -3.48 -9.61 5.46
N VAL A 68 -3.18 -8.45 6.07
CA VAL A 68 -3.82 -8.05 7.33
C VAL A 68 -4.72 -6.86 7.16
N TRP A 69 -4.61 -6.13 6.04
CA TRP A 69 -5.44 -4.94 5.79
C TRP A 69 -5.37 -4.55 4.33
N ARG A 70 -6.47 -3.99 3.82
CA ARG A 70 -6.49 -3.43 2.47
C ARG A 70 -7.45 -2.24 2.41
N MET A 71 -7.16 -1.31 1.50
CA MET A 71 -7.98 -0.15 1.26
C MET A 71 -8.01 0.15 -0.23
N ARG A 72 -9.20 0.31 -0.79
CA ARG A 72 -9.38 0.83 -2.13
C ARG A 72 -9.39 2.35 -2.01
N GLY A 73 -8.40 3.00 -2.63
CA GLY A 73 -8.19 4.42 -2.48
C GLY A 73 -7.06 4.72 -1.52
N PHE A 74 -7.09 5.89 -0.91
CA PHE A 74 -6.06 6.30 0.03
C PHE A 74 -6.67 7.24 1.07
N ASP A 75 -5.90 7.55 2.09
CA ASP A 75 -6.32 8.41 3.18
C ASP A 75 -5.16 9.35 3.51
N THR A 76 -5.35 10.22 4.48
CA THR A 76 -4.29 11.12 4.93
C THR A 76 -3.14 10.30 5.51
N ALA A 77 -1.94 10.90 5.48
CA ALA A 77 -0.77 10.26 6.09
C ALA A 77 -1.01 9.95 7.56
N GLU A 78 -1.68 10.88 8.28
CA GLU A 78 -1.99 10.68 9.69
C GLU A 78 -2.87 9.47 9.92
N ASN A 79 -3.94 9.32 9.14
CA ASN A 79 -4.85 8.18 9.28
C ASN A 79 -4.19 6.87 8.90
N LEU A 80 -3.43 6.86 7.80
CA LEU A 80 -2.72 5.65 7.38
C LEU A 80 -1.69 5.23 8.43
N LYS A 81 -0.98 6.19 9.00
CA LYS A 81 0.00 5.90 10.04
C LYS A 81 -0.66 5.23 11.24
N ARG A 82 -1.81 5.75 11.66
CA ARG A 82 -2.57 5.20 12.78
C ARG A 82 -3.01 3.77 12.49
N ILE A 83 -3.52 3.53 11.29
CA ILE A 83 -3.96 2.21 10.86
C ILE A 83 -2.79 1.22 10.86
N PHE A 84 -1.66 1.63 10.25
CA PHE A 84 -0.51 0.74 10.15
C PHE A 84 0.06 0.40 11.52
N VAL A 85 0.14 1.39 12.42
CA VAL A 85 0.62 1.14 13.80
C VAL A 85 -0.27 0.12 14.49
N SER A 86 -1.59 0.19 14.29
CA SER A 86 -2.51 -0.74 14.94
C SER A 86 -2.29 -2.19 14.47
N HIS A 87 -1.84 -2.37 13.22
CA HIS A 87 -1.53 -3.71 12.70
C HIS A 87 -0.13 -4.18 13.02
N MET A 88 0.76 -3.27 13.43
CA MET A 88 2.16 -3.59 13.73
C MET A 88 2.36 -4.01 15.18
N ASN A 89 1.44 -3.67 16.06
CA ASN A 89 1.54 -4.02 17.46
C ASN A 89 1.17 -5.48 17.66
N PRO A 90 1.89 -6.20 18.54
CA PRO A 90 1.55 -7.59 18.85
C PRO A 90 0.22 -7.71 19.57
#